data_590b300958980fd386ec542918e92bda
#
_entry.id   590b300958980fd386ec542918e92bda
#
_cell.length_a   1.000
_cell.length_b   1.000
_cell.length_c   1.000
_cell.angle_alpha   90.00
_cell.angle_beta   90.00
_cell.angle_gamma   90.00
#
_symmetry.space_group_name_H-M   'P 1'
#
loop_
_entity.id
_entity.type
_entity.pdbx_description
1 polymer ?
#
loop_
_entity_poly.entity_id
_entity_poly.type
_entity_poly.pdbx_seq_one_letter_code
_entity_poly.pdbx_strand_id
1 'polypeptide(L)'
;MTILEAENQNLRRRMREIETELRSFKETNAHLVEENAQLKDRVQVLERQLKPGSDGRVHERVDAIFRVDVANSRGEAAMGVARNVSVGGAFIETDLHLLPDELMMITFALRGQPFKSQAEVIRMLEAGFGVKFYVDSQQQATLREMIARL
;
A
#
# COMPACT_ATOMS: atom_id res chain seq x y z
N MET A 1 5.33 61.74 -5.26
CA MET A 1 4.97 60.41 -4.76
C MET A 1 5.58 60.23 -3.38
N THR A 2 4.79 60.00 -2.39
CA THR A 2 5.27 59.73 -1.02
C THR A 2 5.76 58.26 -0.93
N ILE A 3 6.60 57.98 0.07
CA ILE A 3 7.11 56.61 0.31
C ILE A 3 5.92 55.65 0.52
N LEU A 4 4.89 56.07 1.23
CA LEU A 4 3.67 55.32 1.49
C LEU A 4 2.88 54.98 0.21
N GLU A 5 2.84 55.89 -0.75
CA GLU A 5 2.18 55.65 -2.05
C GLU A 5 2.94 54.60 -2.90
N ALA A 6 4.28 54.69 -2.89
CA ALA A 6 5.12 53.70 -3.56
C ALA A 6 5.00 52.31 -2.94
N GLU A 7 4.96 52.23 -1.60
CA GLU A 7 4.73 50.96 -0.90
C GLU A 7 3.35 50.38 -1.18
N ASN A 8 2.31 51.19 -1.18
CA ASN A 8 0.96 50.76 -1.52
C ASN A 8 0.84 50.27 -2.98
N GLN A 9 1.52 50.91 -3.89
CA GLN A 9 1.56 50.44 -5.29
C GLN A 9 2.29 49.10 -5.40
N ASN A 10 3.38 48.92 -4.69
CA ASN A 10 4.14 47.66 -4.66
C ASN A 10 3.30 46.53 -4.05
N LEU A 11 2.62 46.79 -2.94
CA LEU A 11 1.71 45.81 -2.32
C LEU A 11 0.56 45.39 -3.25
N ARG A 12 -0.07 46.36 -3.92
CA ARG A 12 -1.14 46.08 -4.88
C ARG A 12 -0.66 45.27 -6.08
N ARG A 13 0.59 45.48 -6.51
CA ARG A 13 1.21 44.68 -7.58
C ARG A 13 1.43 43.23 -7.12
N ARG A 14 2.03 43.07 -5.93
CA ARG A 14 2.28 41.74 -5.34
C ARG A 14 0.96 40.97 -5.09
N MET A 15 -0.07 41.65 -4.62
CA MET A 15 -1.38 41.02 -4.45
C MET A 15 -1.93 40.48 -5.78
N ARG A 16 -1.85 41.24 -6.86
CA ARG A 16 -2.30 40.76 -8.19
C ARG A 16 -1.47 39.60 -8.72
N GLU A 17 -0.17 39.61 -8.48
CA GLU A 17 0.72 38.49 -8.83
C GLU A 17 0.32 37.24 -8.07
N ILE A 18 0.12 37.31 -6.75
CA ILE A 18 -0.32 36.20 -5.90
C ILE A 18 -1.71 35.69 -6.30
N GLU A 19 -2.65 36.59 -6.60
CA GLU A 19 -4.00 36.19 -7.06
C GLU A 19 -3.94 35.43 -8.37
N THR A 20 -3.06 35.83 -9.29
CA THR A 20 -2.84 35.14 -10.58
C THR A 20 -2.23 33.75 -10.36
N GLU A 21 -1.22 33.64 -9.53
CA GLU A 21 -0.59 32.37 -9.19
C GLU A 21 -1.56 31.45 -8.47
N LEU A 22 -2.36 31.96 -7.54
CA LEU A 22 -3.37 31.19 -6.84
C LEU A 22 -4.45 30.64 -7.78
N ARG A 23 -4.86 31.44 -8.76
CA ARG A 23 -5.83 31.00 -9.78
C ARG A 23 -5.24 29.87 -10.62
N SER A 24 -4.01 30.04 -11.13
CA SER A 24 -3.30 29.01 -11.88
C SER A 24 -3.12 27.73 -11.09
N PHE A 25 -2.77 27.85 -9.82
CA PHE A 25 -2.64 26.71 -8.91
C PHE A 25 -3.95 25.96 -8.69
N LYS A 26 -5.06 26.69 -8.52
CA LYS A 26 -6.39 26.09 -8.37
C LYS A 26 -6.83 25.35 -9.63
N GLU A 27 -6.57 25.90 -10.81
CA GLU A 27 -6.89 25.28 -12.09
C GLU A 27 -6.07 23.99 -12.29
N THR A 28 -4.76 24.04 -12.00
CA THR A 28 -3.88 22.86 -12.06
C THR A 28 -4.33 21.79 -11.07
N ASN A 29 -4.68 22.18 -9.87
CA ASN A 29 -5.12 21.22 -8.84
C ASN A 29 -6.45 20.57 -9.23
N ALA A 30 -7.40 21.33 -9.77
CA ALA A 30 -8.65 20.78 -10.28
C ALA A 30 -8.41 19.77 -11.41
N HIS A 31 -7.50 20.06 -12.33
CA HIS A 31 -7.10 19.14 -13.40
C HIS A 31 -6.47 17.86 -12.86
N LEU A 32 -5.57 17.97 -11.89
CA LEU A 32 -4.94 16.80 -11.25
C LEU A 32 -5.95 15.94 -10.50
N VAL A 33 -6.93 16.53 -9.83
CA VAL A 33 -8.01 15.79 -9.16
C VAL A 33 -8.85 15.00 -10.17
N GLU A 34 -9.21 15.61 -11.28
CA GLU A 34 -9.95 14.96 -12.38
C GLU A 34 -9.14 13.80 -12.98
N GLU A 35 -7.87 14.04 -13.31
CA GLU A 35 -6.98 13.01 -13.86
C GLU A 35 -6.80 11.84 -12.90
N ASN A 36 -6.63 12.10 -11.60
CA ASN A 36 -6.55 11.07 -10.57
C ASN A 36 -7.83 10.24 -10.47
N ALA A 37 -9.01 10.86 -10.59
CA ALA A 37 -10.28 10.16 -10.60
C ALA A 37 -10.38 9.22 -11.82
N GLN A 38 -10.00 9.69 -12.99
CA GLN A 38 -9.99 8.87 -14.22
C GLN A 38 -8.99 7.71 -14.14
N LEU A 39 -7.80 7.95 -13.57
CA LEU A 39 -6.80 6.89 -13.38
C LEU A 39 -7.29 5.81 -12.40
N LYS A 40 -7.94 6.20 -11.32
CA LYS A 40 -8.56 5.26 -10.37
C LYS A 40 -9.62 4.39 -11.03
N ASP A 41 -10.49 4.99 -11.83
CA ASP A 41 -11.52 4.25 -12.58
C ASP A 41 -10.89 3.27 -13.58
N ARG A 42 -9.85 3.69 -14.29
CA ARG A 42 -9.12 2.81 -15.23
C ARG A 42 -8.43 1.67 -14.50
N VAL A 43 -7.81 1.92 -13.35
CA VAL A 43 -7.22 0.88 -12.52
C VAL A 43 -8.27 -0.13 -12.10
N GLN A 44 -9.43 0.31 -11.62
CA GLN A 44 -10.53 -0.60 -11.24
C GLN A 44 -11.04 -1.44 -12.43
N VAL A 45 -11.16 -0.85 -13.60
CA VAL A 45 -11.58 -1.59 -14.82
C VAL A 45 -10.55 -2.63 -15.19
N LEU A 46 -9.26 -2.27 -15.19
CA LEU A 46 -8.18 -3.20 -15.49
C LEU A 46 -8.08 -4.32 -14.46
N GLU A 47 -8.25 -4.01 -13.19
CA GLU A 47 -8.31 -5.00 -12.13
C GLU A 47 -9.45 -5.99 -12.32
N ARG A 48 -10.63 -5.52 -12.76
CA ARG A 48 -11.76 -6.40 -13.08
C ARG A 48 -11.50 -7.27 -14.31
N GLN A 49 -10.79 -6.76 -15.32
CA GLN A 49 -10.43 -7.52 -16.52
C GLN A 49 -9.35 -8.57 -16.27
N LEU A 50 -8.44 -8.30 -15.33
CA LEU A 50 -7.38 -9.23 -14.93
C LEU A 50 -7.86 -10.37 -14.02
N LYS A 51 -9.15 -10.36 -13.63
CA LYS A 51 -9.75 -11.34 -12.72
C LYS A 51 -10.71 -12.27 -13.44
N PRO A 52 -10.27 -13.43 -13.87
CA PRO A 52 -11.20 -14.54 -14.07
C PRO A 52 -11.48 -15.18 -12.70
N GLY A 53 -12.58 -14.82 -12.06
CA GLY A 53 -13.11 -15.53 -10.89
C GLY A 53 -13.21 -14.73 -9.59
N SER A 54 -14.38 -14.50 -9.22
CA SER A 54 -15.18 -14.25 -8.02
C SER A 54 -14.70 -13.36 -6.88
N ASP A 55 -13.43 -13.10 -6.57
CA ASP A 55 -13.07 -12.44 -5.30
C ASP A 55 -12.24 -11.15 -5.41
N GLY A 56 -12.03 -10.64 -6.58
CA GLY A 56 -11.25 -9.41 -6.71
C GLY A 56 -9.76 -9.55 -6.38
N ARG A 57 -9.21 -10.77 -6.35
CA ARG A 57 -7.82 -11.07 -6.00
C ARG A 57 -6.97 -11.29 -7.25
N VAL A 58 -5.80 -10.67 -7.28
CA VAL A 58 -4.83 -10.84 -8.38
C VAL A 58 -4.16 -12.22 -8.32
N HIS A 59 -4.04 -12.79 -7.11
CA HIS A 59 -3.40 -14.07 -6.86
C HIS A 59 -4.34 -15.04 -6.13
N GLU A 60 -4.33 -16.28 -6.58
CA GLU A 60 -5.03 -17.37 -5.90
C GLU A 60 -4.43 -17.57 -4.50
N ARG A 61 -5.28 -17.73 -3.51
CA ARG A 61 -4.90 -18.06 -2.15
C ARG A 61 -5.05 -19.55 -1.92
N VAL A 62 -4.05 -20.10 -1.26
CA VAL A 62 -4.06 -21.47 -0.80
C VAL A 62 -4.29 -21.48 0.71
N ASP A 63 -5.24 -22.27 1.16
CA ASP A 63 -5.45 -22.50 2.60
C ASP A 63 -4.31 -23.36 3.12
N ALA A 64 -3.54 -22.81 4.01
CA ALA A 64 -2.41 -23.48 4.62
C ALA A 64 -2.16 -22.89 5.99
N ILE A 65 -1.94 -23.77 6.98
CA ILE A 65 -1.66 -23.36 8.36
C ILE A 65 -0.17 -23.55 8.62
N PHE A 66 0.52 -22.45 8.85
CA PHE A 66 1.95 -22.48 9.17
C PHE A 66 2.35 -21.33 10.09
N ARG A 67 3.46 -21.53 10.78
CA ARG A 67 4.03 -20.54 11.69
C ARG A 67 4.70 -19.42 10.93
N VAL A 68 4.52 -18.20 11.41
CA VAL A 68 5.13 -16.97 10.88
C VAL A 68 5.75 -16.19 12.02
N ASP A 69 6.97 -15.73 11.84
CA ASP A 69 7.60 -14.76 12.74
C ASP A 69 7.38 -13.37 12.15
N VAL A 70 6.83 -12.47 12.96
CA VAL A 70 6.45 -11.11 12.57
C VAL A 70 7.24 -10.13 13.42
N ALA A 71 7.88 -9.16 12.78
CA ALA A 71 8.54 -8.04 13.44
C ALA A 71 8.03 -6.72 12.88
N ASN A 72 7.51 -5.84 13.74
CA ASN A 72 7.02 -4.54 13.34
C ASN A 72 8.14 -3.50 13.22
N SER A 73 7.78 -2.30 12.72
CA SER A 73 8.71 -1.18 12.56
C SER A 73 9.25 -0.62 13.88
N ARG A 74 8.61 -0.93 14.99
CA ARG A 74 9.01 -0.49 16.36
C ARG A 74 9.99 -1.44 17.03
N GLY A 75 10.37 -2.54 16.36
CA GLY A 75 11.28 -3.55 16.90
C GLY A 75 10.63 -4.61 17.79
N GLU A 76 9.30 -4.61 17.87
CA GLU A 76 8.54 -5.66 18.55
C GLU A 76 8.42 -6.86 17.62
N ALA A 77 8.62 -8.06 18.14
CA ALA A 77 8.51 -9.30 17.40
C ALA A 77 7.59 -10.28 18.14
N ALA A 78 6.80 -11.00 17.36
CA ALA A 78 5.93 -12.04 17.87
C ALA A 78 5.78 -13.17 16.87
N MET A 79 5.36 -14.30 17.38
CA MET A 79 4.97 -15.44 16.58
C MET A 79 3.50 -15.32 16.18
N GLY A 80 3.21 -15.64 14.94
CA GLY A 80 1.86 -15.74 14.43
C GLY A 80 1.61 -17.05 13.69
N VAL A 81 0.36 -17.21 13.27
CA VAL A 81 -0.07 -18.35 12.45
C VAL A 81 -0.70 -17.80 11.18
N ALA A 82 -0.16 -18.15 10.04
CA ALA A 82 -0.82 -17.88 8.76
C ALA A 82 -1.91 -18.93 8.50
N ARG A 83 -3.07 -18.48 8.04
CA ARG A 83 -4.21 -19.32 7.69
C ARG A 83 -4.34 -19.56 6.20
N ASN A 84 -3.81 -18.63 5.42
CA ASN A 84 -3.72 -18.77 3.98
C ASN A 84 -2.57 -17.92 3.44
N VAL A 85 -2.13 -18.26 2.25
CA VAL A 85 -1.02 -17.59 1.58
C VAL A 85 -1.27 -17.52 0.07
N SER A 86 -0.81 -16.45 -0.52
CA SER A 86 -0.70 -16.27 -1.96
C SER A 86 0.64 -15.65 -2.31
N VAL A 87 0.95 -15.54 -3.58
CA VAL A 87 2.17 -14.85 -4.04
C VAL A 87 2.17 -13.36 -3.65
N GLY A 88 0.99 -12.76 -3.46
CA GLY A 88 0.86 -11.35 -3.11
C GLY A 88 0.73 -11.05 -1.62
N GLY A 89 0.45 -12.05 -0.78
CA GLY A 89 0.22 -11.81 0.64
C GLY A 89 -0.28 -13.02 1.42
N ALA A 90 -0.60 -12.79 2.68
CA ALA A 90 -1.13 -13.80 3.58
C ALA A 90 -2.13 -13.21 4.57
N PHE A 91 -2.91 -14.08 5.22
CA PHE A 91 -3.67 -13.73 6.40
C PHE A 91 -3.02 -14.36 7.62
N ILE A 92 -2.72 -13.53 8.62
CA ILE A 92 -1.92 -13.89 9.79
C ILE A 92 -2.68 -13.55 11.06
N GLU A 93 -2.71 -14.50 11.99
CA GLU A 93 -3.20 -14.34 13.35
C GLU A 93 -1.99 -14.19 14.28
N THR A 94 -1.92 -13.13 15.07
CA THR A 94 -0.87 -12.89 16.06
C THR A 94 -1.36 -11.97 17.16
N ASP A 95 -0.72 -12.06 18.33
CA ASP A 95 -0.98 -11.16 19.47
C ASP A 95 -0.22 -9.82 19.34
N LEU A 96 0.61 -9.65 18.32
CA LEU A 96 1.31 -8.42 18.07
C LEU A 96 0.33 -7.30 17.69
N HIS A 97 0.41 -6.18 18.40
CA HIS A 97 -0.39 -5.02 18.06
C HIS A 97 0.16 -4.33 16.81
N LEU A 98 -0.62 -4.32 15.75
CA LEU A 98 -0.28 -3.73 14.46
C LEU A 98 -1.24 -2.60 14.12
N LEU A 99 -0.77 -1.64 13.36
CA LEU A 99 -1.55 -0.54 12.85
C LEU A 99 -1.86 -0.77 11.36
N PRO A 100 -2.98 -0.23 10.84
CA PRO A 100 -3.22 -0.19 9.40
C PRO A 100 -2.05 0.48 8.68
N ASP A 101 -1.71 -0.03 7.50
CA ASP A 101 -0.61 0.46 6.65
C ASP A 101 0.80 0.37 7.30
N GLU A 102 0.93 -0.34 8.42
CA GLU A 102 2.23 -0.56 9.06
C GLU A 102 3.09 -1.53 8.24
N LEU A 103 4.35 -1.17 8.06
CA LEU A 103 5.35 -2.03 7.46
C LEU A 103 5.95 -2.96 8.52
N MET A 104 6.12 -4.21 8.14
CA MET A 104 6.68 -5.23 9.00
C MET A 104 7.60 -6.16 8.22
N MET A 105 8.43 -6.91 8.92
CA MET A 105 9.20 -8.01 8.38
C MET A 105 8.52 -9.33 8.72
N ILE A 106 8.31 -10.18 7.73
CA ILE A 106 7.74 -11.51 7.91
C ILE A 106 8.77 -12.56 7.55
N THR A 107 8.86 -13.59 8.37
CA THR A 107 9.72 -14.74 8.12
C THR A 107 8.91 -16.01 8.38
N PHE A 108 8.92 -16.93 7.42
CA PHE A 108 8.31 -18.24 7.55
C PHE A 108 9.06 -19.30 6.75
N ALA A 109 8.73 -20.54 6.97
CA ALA A 109 9.24 -21.64 6.15
C ALA A 109 8.06 -22.52 5.69
N LEU A 110 8.06 -22.87 4.42
CA LEU A 110 7.14 -23.85 3.84
C LEU A 110 7.95 -25.09 3.44
N ARG A 111 7.59 -26.23 4.02
CA ARG A 111 8.31 -27.51 3.78
C ARG A 111 9.83 -27.40 3.95
N GLY A 112 10.27 -26.63 4.96
CA GLY A 112 11.69 -26.44 5.27
C GLY A 112 12.40 -25.38 4.42
N GLN A 113 11.75 -24.80 3.43
CA GLN A 113 12.30 -23.71 2.64
C GLN A 113 11.97 -22.37 3.29
N PRO A 114 12.97 -21.58 3.72
CA PRO A 114 12.74 -20.31 4.39
C PRO A 114 12.34 -19.22 3.38
N PHE A 115 11.48 -18.32 3.84
CA PHE A 115 11.09 -17.12 3.12
C PHE A 115 11.08 -15.93 4.06
N LYS A 116 11.60 -14.80 3.61
CA LYS A 116 11.62 -13.54 4.35
C LYS A 116 11.26 -12.40 3.41
N SER A 117 10.34 -11.55 3.82
CA SER A 117 9.91 -10.40 3.04
C SER A 117 9.43 -9.26 3.93
N GLN A 118 9.56 -8.04 3.42
CA GLN A 118 8.82 -6.92 3.95
C GLN A 118 7.35 -7.05 3.54
N ALA A 119 6.46 -6.67 4.44
CA ALA A 119 5.02 -6.69 4.19
C ALA A 119 4.34 -5.48 4.81
N GLU A 120 3.15 -5.18 4.32
CA GLU A 120 2.30 -4.08 4.78
C GLU A 120 0.95 -4.61 5.23
N VAL A 121 0.46 -4.12 6.36
CA VAL A 121 -0.90 -4.42 6.84
C VAL A 121 -1.91 -3.69 5.98
N ILE A 122 -2.68 -4.45 5.19
CA ILE A 122 -3.69 -3.90 4.28
C ILE A 122 -5.12 -4.06 4.80
N ARG A 123 -5.34 -4.94 5.77
CA ARG A 123 -6.65 -5.24 6.33
C ARG A 123 -6.54 -5.75 7.76
N MET A 124 -7.34 -5.17 8.64
CA MET A 124 -7.50 -5.62 10.02
C MET A 124 -8.85 -6.31 10.18
N LEU A 125 -8.86 -7.48 10.81
CA LEU A 125 -10.04 -8.23 11.19
C LEU A 125 -9.91 -8.64 12.66
N GLU A 126 -11.02 -9.05 13.27
CA GLU A 126 -11.04 -9.48 14.67
C GLU A 126 -10.10 -10.66 14.95
N ALA A 127 -10.02 -11.62 14.01
CA ALA A 127 -9.19 -12.82 14.15
C ALA A 127 -7.73 -12.64 13.71
N GLY A 128 -7.38 -11.52 13.06
CA GLY A 128 -6.04 -11.32 12.52
C GLY A 128 -5.97 -10.22 11.47
N PHE A 129 -4.96 -10.25 10.66
CA PHE A 129 -4.74 -9.21 9.65
C PHE A 129 -4.24 -9.80 8.31
N GLY A 130 -4.65 -9.13 7.23
CA GLY A 130 -4.15 -9.38 5.90
C GLY A 130 -2.93 -8.53 5.61
N VAL A 131 -1.91 -9.14 5.04
CA VAL A 131 -0.69 -8.45 4.61
C VAL A 131 -0.45 -8.59 3.12
N LYS A 132 0.16 -7.56 2.55
CA LYS A 132 0.70 -7.56 1.20
C LYS A 132 2.22 -7.69 1.27
N PHE A 133 2.79 -8.65 0.54
CA PHE A 133 4.23 -8.82 0.44
C PHE A 133 4.84 -7.83 -0.54
N TYR A 134 5.99 -7.27 -0.16
CA TYR A 134 6.86 -6.52 -1.06
C TYR A 134 7.99 -7.45 -1.54
N VAL A 135 7.78 -8.08 -2.66
CA VAL A 135 8.68 -9.08 -3.24
C VAL A 135 9.19 -8.65 -4.60
N ASP A 136 10.45 -8.91 -4.87
CA ASP A 136 11.00 -8.82 -6.22
C ASP A 136 10.58 -10.01 -7.09
N SER A 137 10.93 -9.99 -8.38
CA SER A 137 10.57 -11.06 -9.31
C SER A 137 11.11 -12.42 -8.92
N GLN A 138 12.31 -12.48 -8.33
CA GLN A 138 12.95 -13.71 -7.90
C GLN A 138 12.25 -14.29 -6.66
N GLN A 139 11.98 -13.46 -5.66
CA GLN A 139 11.22 -13.84 -4.47
C GLN A 139 9.82 -14.29 -4.82
N GLN A 140 9.18 -13.63 -5.78
CA GLN A 140 7.86 -14.00 -6.28
C GLN A 140 7.86 -15.38 -6.93
N ALA A 141 8.85 -15.69 -7.76
CA ALA A 141 9.01 -17.00 -8.37
C ALA A 141 9.25 -18.08 -7.31
N THR A 142 10.13 -17.82 -6.35
CA THR A 142 10.40 -18.72 -5.23
C THR A 142 9.14 -19.01 -4.41
N LEU A 143 8.40 -17.96 -4.05
CA LEU A 143 7.16 -18.11 -3.27
C LEU A 143 6.09 -18.88 -4.05
N ARG A 144 5.99 -18.67 -5.36
CA ARG A 144 5.07 -19.43 -6.22
C ARG A 144 5.40 -20.92 -6.22
N GLU A 145 6.67 -21.28 -6.31
CA GLU A 145 7.09 -22.69 -6.23
C GLU A 145 6.81 -23.28 -4.84
N MET A 146 7.06 -22.52 -3.78
CA MET A 146 6.79 -22.97 -2.40
C MET A 146 5.31 -23.25 -2.21
N ILE A 147 4.43 -22.36 -2.68
CA ILE A 147 2.97 -22.51 -2.59
C ILE A 147 2.46 -23.66 -3.44
N ALA A 148 3.01 -23.85 -4.65
CA ALA A 148 2.62 -24.94 -5.55
C ALA A 148 2.91 -26.34 -4.97
N ARG A 149 3.77 -26.42 -3.97
CA ARG A 149 4.13 -27.67 -3.27
C ARG A 149 3.31 -27.93 -1.99
N LEU A 150 2.41 -27.02 -1.61
CA LEU A 150 1.51 -27.18 -0.46
C LEU A 150 0.41 -28.17 -0.77
#